data_ae4c1e2fc4c4e20d18924c7f63ed592e
#
_entry.id   ae4c1e2fc4c4e20d18924c7f63ed592e
#
_cell.length_a   1.000
_cell.length_b   1.000
_cell.length_c   1.000
_cell.angle_alpha   90.00
_cell.angle_beta   90.00
_cell.angle_gamma   90.00
#
_symmetry.space_group_name_H-M   'P 1'
#
loop_
_entity.id
_entity.type
_entity.pdbx_description
1 polymer ?
#
loop_
_entity_poly.entity_id
_entity_poly.type
_entity_poly.pdbx_seq_one_letter_code
_entity_poly.pdbx_strand_id
1 'polypeptide(L)'
;MDITDNVVTTIAEIRAGETIIYRKGEEYCELTAAMDIPFCHKAALSDIPKSANVIKYGESLGEVSKDIKAGEWVNETNLFSVPRDYDSELADENFVMCAKQSEGNPQRKELKFWGYRRKEGRPGIRNHVLILPTCACGSESCRIVASQVRGAVNIVFNTGCSDVAANTAMSQKVLTGFACNPNVYGVVIIGLGCETVPHYKLKEKIQQMTSKPVVSFGIQDEGGTLKTIEKAVRAARDMAMEAGMQQKELFDASELFIGIECGGSDATSGIASNPAVGEMSDILVDLGATSMISESIEWIGGEHVLAKRAANREIHDQIIEVCRAYEDHLKAAGQDCRAGQPTPGNKAGGLSTLDEKSLGCIRKGGTRPVNEVLEQAVRPSKKGAIVMDTAGYDISSVTSMVAAGCQAVVFTTGRGTPTGNAIAPVLKVTANERTYQKMEDNMDVDLSAIVRGEKTYQQMGDELVSVIEDIANGRLTKAEAFGFSDIAVDHVCRYV
;
A
#
# COMPACT_ATOMS: atom_id res chain seq x y z
N MET A 1 13.08 11.29 -18.60
CA MET A 1 11.83 12.06 -18.50
C MET A 1 11.06 11.96 -19.80
N ASP A 2 9.74 12.18 -19.78
CA ASP A 2 8.93 12.21 -20.99
C ASP A 2 9.33 13.39 -21.90
N ILE A 3 9.16 13.23 -23.22
CA ILE A 3 9.56 14.27 -24.18
C ILE A 3 8.68 15.53 -24.08
N THR A 4 7.46 15.39 -23.56
CA THR A 4 6.50 16.49 -23.39
C THR A 4 6.67 17.24 -22.07
N ASP A 5 7.44 16.68 -21.11
CA ASP A 5 7.65 17.32 -19.81
C ASP A 5 8.25 18.72 -19.96
N ASN A 6 7.69 19.70 -19.25
CA ASN A 6 8.16 21.09 -19.19
C ASN A 6 8.79 21.47 -17.84
N VAL A 7 8.95 20.47 -16.94
CA VAL A 7 9.71 20.60 -15.69
C VAL A 7 10.64 19.43 -15.50
N VAL A 8 11.70 19.63 -14.72
CA VAL A 8 12.64 18.58 -14.29
C VAL A 8 12.71 18.55 -12.76
N THR A 9 12.82 17.35 -12.18
CA THR A 9 13.03 17.19 -10.73
C THR A 9 14.52 17.22 -10.41
N THR A 10 14.93 18.06 -9.46
CA THR A 10 16.31 18.14 -9.00
C THR A 10 16.66 16.97 -8.08
N ILE A 11 17.81 16.36 -8.28
CA ILE A 11 18.35 15.26 -7.44
C ILE A 11 19.44 15.75 -6.47
N ALA A 12 19.66 17.06 -6.42
CA ALA A 12 20.53 17.78 -5.51
C ALA A 12 19.91 19.13 -5.16
N GLU A 13 20.42 19.82 -4.14
CA GLU A 13 20.15 21.24 -3.92
C GLU A 13 20.87 22.04 -5.01
N ILE A 14 20.16 22.95 -5.68
CA ILE A 14 20.69 23.77 -6.76
C ILE A 14 20.67 25.24 -6.31
N ARG A 15 21.75 25.95 -6.51
CA ARG A 15 21.85 27.39 -6.23
C ARG A 15 21.54 28.22 -7.49
N ALA A 16 21.05 29.43 -7.27
CA ALA A 16 20.88 30.39 -8.37
C ALA A 16 22.16 30.55 -9.19
N GLY A 17 22.04 30.48 -10.51
CA GLY A 17 23.14 30.53 -11.47
C GLY A 17 23.86 29.21 -11.74
N GLU A 18 23.56 28.12 -10.99
CA GLU A 18 24.11 26.80 -11.29
C GLU A 18 23.43 26.18 -12.52
N THR A 19 24.19 25.33 -13.23
CA THR A 19 23.69 24.60 -14.39
C THR A 19 23.04 23.29 -13.96
N ILE A 20 21.80 23.09 -14.38
CA ILE A 20 21.04 21.82 -14.25
C ILE A 20 21.23 21.06 -15.56
N ILE A 21 21.85 19.88 -15.49
CA ILE A 21 21.94 18.95 -16.62
C ILE A 21 20.83 17.95 -16.52
N TYR A 22 20.02 17.79 -17.57
CA TYR A 22 18.90 16.85 -17.59
C TYR A 22 18.84 16.10 -18.92
N ARG A 23 18.20 14.92 -18.91
CA ARG A 23 18.02 14.11 -20.11
C ARG A 23 16.56 14.18 -20.58
N LYS A 24 16.34 14.61 -21.82
CA LYS A 24 15.05 14.65 -22.49
C LYS A 24 15.07 13.73 -23.72
N GLY A 25 14.35 12.61 -23.65
CA GLY A 25 14.53 11.54 -24.63
C GLY A 25 15.97 10.99 -24.58
N GLU A 26 16.67 11.03 -25.71
CA GLU A 26 18.07 10.58 -25.81
C GLU A 26 19.08 11.74 -25.66
N GLU A 27 18.63 12.99 -25.58
CA GLU A 27 19.50 14.18 -25.58
C GLU A 27 19.76 14.66 -24.14
N TYR A 28 21.01 15.09 -23.90
CA TYR A 28 21.38 15.85 -22.71
C TYR A 28 21.20 17.34 -22.98
N CYS A 29 20.45 17.98 -22.09
CA CYS A 29 20.17 19.40 -22.16
C CYS A 29 20.69 20.09 -20.90
N GLU A 30 20.91 21.40 -21.01
CA GLU A 30 21.37 22.27 -19.91
C GLU A 30 20.36 23.38 -19.66
N LEU A 31 20.19 23.75 -18.39
CA LEU A 31 19.35 24.85 -17.95
C LEU A 31 20.06 25.57 -16.81
N THR A 32 20.07 26.90 -16.83
CA THR A 32 20.59 27.70 -15.71
C THR A 32 19.46 27.92 -14.70
N ALA A 33 19.69 27.59 -13.43
CA ALA A 33 18.75 27.87 -12.37
C ALA A 33 18.61 29.39 -12.13
N ALA A 34 17.39 29.90 -12.20
CA ALA A 34 17.11 31.33 -11.99
C ALA A 34 17.08 31.69 -10.49
N MET A 35 16.91 30.70 -9.63
CA MET A 35 16.83 30.85 -8.17
C MET A 35 17.28 29.56 -7.48
N ASP A 36 17.43 29.57 -6.16
CA ASP A 36 17.72 28.38 -5.37
C ASP A 36 16.53 27.39 -5.47
N ILE A 37 16.82 26.12 -5.75
CA ILE A 37 15.83 25.05 -5.88
C ILE A 37 16.23 23.93 -4.93
N PRO A 38 15.35 23.55 -3.95
CA PRO A 38 15.68 22.50 -3.01
C PRO A 38 15.78 21.11 -3.65
N PHE A 39 16.43 20.17 -2.99
CA PHE A 39 16.47 18.75 -3.35
C PHE A 39 15.03 18.20 -3.53
N CYS A 40 14.80 17.39 -4.55
CA CYS A 40 13.50 16.81 -4.89
C CYS A 40 12.47 17.78 -5.49
N HIS A 41 12.78 19.06 -5.65
CA HIS A 41 11.83 20.02 -6.21
C HIS A 41 11.99 20.17 -7.73
N LYS A 42 11.10 20.96 -8.35
CA LYS A 42 11.01 21.09 -9.82
C LYS A 42 11.56 22.41 -10.31
N ALA A 43 12.33 22.37 -11.39
CA ALA A 43 12.72 23.52 -12.21
C ALA A 43 11.89 23.55 -13.51
N ALA A 44 11.40 24.74 -13.91
CA ALA A 44 10.78 24.94 -15.21
C ALA A 44 11.81 24.87 -16.32
N LEU A 45 11.58 24.06 -17.36
CA LEU A 45 12.48 23.89 -18.51
C LEU A 45 12.32 25.00 -19.54
N SER A 46 11.18 25.66 -19.57
CA SER A 46 10.81 26.77 -20.45
C SER A 46 9.88 27.72 -19.72
N ASP A 47 9.64 28.90 -20.32
CA ASP A 47 8.64 29.82 -19.80
C ASP A 47 7.25 29.15 -19.81
N ILE A 48 6.55 29.22 -18.69
CA ILE A 48 5.20 28.68 -18.50
C ILE A 48 4.28 29.86 -18.19
N PRO A 49 3.42 30.30 -19.13
CA PRO A 49 2.51 31.43 -18.90
C PRO A 49 1.42 31.07 -17.89
N LYS A 50 0.87 32.08 -17.19
CA LYS A 50 -0.25 31.91 -16.27
C LYS A 50 -1.39 31.12 -16.91
N SER A 51 -1.99 30.21 -16.14
CA SER A 51 -3.06 29.28 -16.53
C SER A 51 -2.63 28.22 -17.57
N ALA A 52 -1.35 28.09 -17.88
CA ALA A 52 -0.84 26.96 -18.62
C ALA A 52 -0.55 25.78 -17.71
N ASN A 53 -0.55 24.58 -18.28
CA ASN A 53 -0.30 23.34 -17.57
C ASN A 53 1.18 23.10 -17.30
N VAL A 54 1.50 22.60 -16.13
CA VAL A 54 2.78 21.94 -15.85
C VAL A 54 2.67 20.47 -16.24
N ILE A 55 3.57 20.04 -17.12
CA ILE A 55 3.59 18.65 -17.63
C ILE A 55 4.76 17.90 -16.99
N LYS A 56 4.48 16.75 -16.40
CA LYS A 56 5.45 15.80 -15.86
C LYS A 56 4.92 14.38 -16.02
N TYR A 57 5.78 13.44 -16.32
CA TYR A 57 5.41 12.05 -16.64
C TYR A 57 4.55 11.93 -17.93
N GLY A 58 4.59 12.95 -18.79
CA GLY A 58 3.72 13.05 -19.99
C GLY A 58 2.30 13.54 -19.70
N GLU A 59 1.98 13.89 -18.44
CA GLU A 59 0.64 14.23 -17.97
C GLU A 59 0.60 15.60 -17.29
N SER A 60 -0.58 16.23 -17.23
CA SER A 60 -0.77 17.50 -16.53
C SER A 60 -0.74 17.31 -15.02
N LEU A 61 0.07 18.10 -14.32
CA LEU A 61 0.07 18.22 -12.86
C LEU A 61 -0.89 19.28 -12.34
N GLY A 62 -1.49 20.07 -13.23
CA GLY A 62 -2.32 21.23 -12.91
C GLY A 62 -1.84 22.50 -13.62
N GLU A 63 -2.43 23.64 -13.25
CA GLU A 63 -2.22 24.96 -13.85
C GLU A 63 -1.37 25.87 -12.96
N VAL A 64 -0.57 26.75 -13.60
CA VAL A 64 0.20 27.77 -12.87
C VAL A 64 -0.62 29.01 -12.57
N SER A 65 -0.47 29.55 -11.35
CA SER A 65 -1.19 30.75 -10.88
C SER A 65 -0.60 32.07 -11.39
N LYS A 66 0.63 32.04 -11.90
CA LYS A 66 1.39 33.18 -12.44
C LYS A 66 2.37 32.72 -13.49
N ASP A 67 2.91 33.65 -14.28
CA ASP A 67 3.99 33.35 -15.21
C ASP A 67 5.21 32.79 -14.43
N ILE A 68 5.80 31.73 -14.95
CA ILE A 68 7.01 31.11 -14.44
C ILE A 68 8.06 31.14 -15.56
N LYS A 69 9.27 31.59 -15.27
CA LYS A 69 10.37 31.64 -16.23
C LYS A 69 11.19 30.35 -16.22
N ALA A 70 11.84 30.05 -17.33
CA ALA A 70 12.81 28.96 -17.39
C ALA A 70 13.85 29.08 -16.27
N GLY A 71 14.12 27.96 -15.57
CA GLY A 71 15.02 27.92 -14.43
C GLY A 71 14.40 28.32 -13.09
N GLU A 72 13.14 28.76 -13.04
CA GLU A 72 12.45 29.06 -11.79
C GLU A 72 11.89 27.79 -11.13
N TRP A 73 11.72 27.88 -9.82
CA TRP A 73 11.16 26.81 -8.98
C TRP A 73 9.63 26.71 -9.13
N VAL A 74 9.16 25.51 -9.52
CA VAL A 74 7.75 25.15 -9.59
C VAL A 74 7.37 24.37 -8.34
N ASN A 75 6.39 24.90 -7.58
CA ASN A 75 5.97 24.35 -6.28
C ASN A 75 4.49 24.66 -5.97
N GLU A 76 4.03 24.29 -4.79
CA GLU A 76 2.66 24.44 -4.32
C GLU A 76 2.18 25.91 -4.18
N THR A 77 3.07 26.89 -4.30
CA THR A 77 2.69 28.32 -4.24
C THR A 77 2.37 28.90 -5.63
N ASN A 78 2.80 28.23 -6.69
CA ASN A 78 2.61 28.68 -8.06
C ASN A 78 1.99 27.65 -8.99
N LEU A 79 1.68 26.44 -8.49
CA LEU A 79 1.01 25.36 -9.20
C LEU A 79 -0.16 24.82 -8.37
N PHE A 80 -1.32 24.60 -8.97
CA PHE A 80 -2.52 24.04 -8.31
C PHE A 80 -3.19 22.97 -9.16
N SER A 81 -3.81 21.99 -8.49
CA SER A 81 -4.61 20.92 -9.13
C SER A 81 -5.86 21.46 -9.80
N VAL A 82 -6.25 20.90 -10.92
CA VAL A 82 -7.51 21.18 -11.61
C VAL A 82 -8.39 19.93 -11.54
N PRO A 83 -9.62 20.02 -10.97
CA PRO A 83 -10.54 18.89 -10.94
C PRO A 83 -10.84 18.36 -12.35
N ARG A 84 -10.92 17.04 -12.49
CA ARG A 84 -11.28 16.39 -13.76
C ARG A 84 -12.79 16.23 -13.91
N ASP A 85 -13.23 16.09 -15.14
CA ASP A 85 -14.62 15.82 -15.50
C ASP A 85 -14.81 14.31 -15.67
N TYR A 86 -15.26 13.64 -14.61
CA TYR A 86 -15.53 12.20 -14.61
C TYR A 86 -16.63 11.79 -15.60
N ASP A 87 -17.61 12.66 -15.87
CA ASP A 87 -18.68 12.36 -16.83
C ASP A 87 -18.12 12.27 -18.25
N SER A 88 -17.18 13.13 -18.61
CA SER A 88 -16.47 13.05 -19.88
C SER A 88 -15.61 11.79 -20.00
N GLU A 89 -14.93 11.39 -18.95
CA GLU A 89 -14.11 10.16 -18.91
C GLU A 89 -14.99 8.90 -19.08
N LEU A 90 -16.13 8.84 -18.37
CA LEU A 90 -17.09 7.73 -18.48
C LEU A 90 -17.82 7.70 -19.84
N ALA A 91 -17.99 8.84 -20.50
CA ALA A 91 -18.64 8.94 -21.81
C ALA A 91 -17.71 8.65 -22.99
N ASP A 92 -16.39 8.53 -22.78
CA ASP A 92 -15.43 8.24 -23.84
C ASP A 92 -15.60 6.81 -24.37
N GLU A 93 -16.30 6.69 -25.52
CA GLU A 93 -16.48 5.42 -26.24
C GLU A 93 -15.21 4.99 -27.00
N ASN A 94 -14.24 5.90 -27.21
CA ASN A 94 -12.99 5.63 -27.92
C ASN A 94 -11.86 5.25 -26.97
N PHE A 95 -12.19 4.86 -25.75
CA PHE A 95 -11.25 4.38 -24.76
C PHE A 95 -10.33 3.30 -25.35
N VAL A 96 -9.02 3.55 -25.29
CA VAL A 96 -7.99 2.61 -25.75
C VAL A 96 -7.26 2.07 -24.54
N MET A 97 -7.35 0.76 -24.31
CA MET A 97 -6.55 0.07 -23.30
C MET A 97 -5.08 0.14 -23.67
N CYS A 98 -4.26 0.62 -22.73
CA CYS A 98 -2.81 0.72 -22.89
C CYS A 98 -2.02 -0.26 -22.00
N ALA A 99 -2.71 -1.20 -21.35
CA ALA A 99 -2.06 -2.20 -20.51
C ALA A 99 -1.07 -3.03 -21.35
N LYS A 100 0.15 -3.14 -20.83
CA LYS A 100 1.16 -3.99 -21.48
C LYS A 100 0.87 -5.45 -21.16
N GLN A 101 0.71 -6.26 -22.19
CA GLN A 101 0.63 -7.70 -22.05
C GLN A 101 2.01 -8.25 -21.67
N SER A 102 2.02 -9.38 -20.97
CA SER A 102 3.26 -10.08 -20.69
C SER A 102 3.90 -10.53 -22.00
N GLU A 103 5.12 -10.06 -22.27
CA GLU A 103 5.91 -10.56 -23.42
C GLU A 103 6.57 -11.91 -23.12
N GLY A 104 6.44 -12.38 -21.86
CA GLY A 104 7.11 -13.57 -21.37
C GLY A 104 8.63 -13.47 -21.51
N ASN A 105 9.37 -13.51 -20.43
CA ASN A 105 10.83 -13.59 -20.51
C ASN A 105 11.24 -15.06 -20.29
N PRO A 106 11.58 -15.83 -21.37
CA PRO A 106 11.94 -17.24 -21.23
C PRO A 106 13.24 -17.47 -20.44
N GLN A 107 14.01 -16.43 -20.19
CA GLN A 107 15.26 -16.51 -19.41
C GLN A 107 15.00 -16.20 -17.92
N ARG A 108 13.77 -15.80 -17.54
CA ARG A 108 13.45 -15.48 -16.15
C ARG A 108 13.40 -16.74 -15.31
N LYS A 109 14.18 -16.77 -14.24
CA LYS A 109 14.23 -17.86 -13.27
C LYS A 109 12.82 -18.10 -12.69
N GLU A 110 12.38 -19.35 -12.63
CA GLU A 110 11.19 -19.73 -11.87
C GLU A 110 11.37 -19.31 -10.42
N LEU A 111 10.40 -18.55 -9.88
CA LEU A 111 10.36 -18.23 -8.46
C LEU A 111 9.55 -19.28 -7.74
N LYS A 112 10.15 -19.91 -6.74
CA LYS A 112 9.51 -20.90 -5.86
C LYS A 112 9.79 -20.55 -4.41
N PHE A 113 8.85 -20.86 -3.53
CA PHE A 113 9.01 -20.61 -2.09
C PHE A 113 8.47 -21.73 -1.23
N TRP A 114 9.04 -21.88 -0.04
CA TRP A 114 8.61 -22.83 0.98
C TRP A 114 7.53 -22.21 1.86
N GLY A 115 6.29 -22.70 1.75
CA GLY A 115 5.12 -22.20 2.48
C GLY A 115 4.40 -23.28 3.26
N TYR A 116 3.47 -22.85 4.10
CA TYR A 116 2.60 -23.73 4.87
C TYR A 116 1.28 -23.92 4.12
N ARG A 117 1.00 -25.15 3.69
CA ARG A 117 -0.25 -25.45 3.00
C ARG A 117 -1.46 -25.11 3.88
N ARG A 118 -2.46 -24.51 3.27
CA ARG A 118 -3.78 -24.31 3.88
C ARG A 118 -4.80 -25.18 3.17
N LYS A 119 -5.84 -25.62 3.88
CA LYS A 119 -6.94 -26.37 3.27
C LYS A 119 -7.71 -25.51 2.28
N GLU A 120 -7.88 -24.24 2.64
CA GLU A 120 -8.56 -23.25 1.82
C GLU A 120 -7.59 -22.12 1.42
N GLY A 121 -7.59 -21.78 0.13
CA GLY A 121 -6.84 -20.64 -0.41
C GLY A 121 -5.34 -20.84 -0.51
N ARG A 122 -4.60 -19.76 -0.47
CA ARG A 122 -3.15 -19.69 -0.70
C ARG A 122 -2.37 -20.25 0.49
N PRO A 123 -1.12 -20.74 0.28
CA PRO A 123 -0.24 -21.14 1.37
C PRO A 123 0.19 -19.92 2.23
N GLY A 124 0.52 -20.15 3.50
CA GLY A 124 1.11 -19.13 4.34
C GLY A 124 2.62 -19.06 4.18
N ILE A 125 3.20 -17.85 4.16
CA ILE A 125 4.66 -17.65 4.28
C ILE A 125 5.09 -17.46 5.75
N ARG A 126 4.10 -17.36 6.64
CA ARG A 126 4.21 -17.42 8.11
C ARG A 126 3.21 -18.43 8.66
N ASN A 127 3.34 -18.74 9.94
CA ASN A 127 2.48 -19.74 10.61
C ASN A 127 2.12 -19.29 12.02
N HIS A 128 1.52 -18.10 12.13
CA HIS A 128 1.22 -17.45 13.40
C HIS A 128 -0.02 -18.04 14.09
N VAL A 129 0.00 -18.06 15.43
CA VAL A 129 -1.21 -18.14 16.25
C VAL A 129 -1.66 -16.71 16.53
N LEU A 130 -2.81 -16.32 15.98
CA LEU A 130 -3.34 -14.96 16.12
C LEU A 130 -4.18 -14.86 17.41
N ILE A 131 -3.80 -13.93 18.28
CA ILE A 131 -4.60 -13.55 19.45
C ILE A 131 -5.39 -12.30 19.08
N LEU A 132 -6.70 -12.48 18.92
CA LEU A 132 -7.58 -11.52 18.25
C LEU A 132 -8.59 -10.91 19.24
N PRO A 133 -8.52 -9.59 19.53
CA PRO A 133 -9.54 -8.92 20.33
C PRO A 133 -10.79 -8.62 19.49
N THR A 134 -11.98 -8.67 20.11
CA THR A 134 -13.23 -8.20 19.49
C THR A 134 -13.57 -6.77 19.85
N CYS A 135 -12.91 -6.22 20.87
CA CYS A 135 -13.05 -4.83 21.30
C CYS A 135 -11.81 -4.32 22.02
N ALA A 136 -11.72 -3.01 22.20
CA ALA A 136 -10.59 -2.35 22.88
C ALA A 136 -10.32 -2.93 24.28
N CYS A 137 -11.35 -3.28 25.02
CA CYS A 137 -11.23 -3.87 26.38
C CYS A 137 -10.49 -5.23 26.39
N GLY A 138 -10.49 -5.97 25.28
CA GLY A 138 -9.78 -7.24 25.13
C GLY A 138 -8.33 -7.11 24.69
N SER A 139 -7.94 -5.97 24.10
CA SER A 139 -6.65 -5.80 23.43
C SER A 139 -5.44 -6.02 24.34
N GLU A 140 -5.48 -5.51 25.56
CA GLU A 140 -4.38 -5.69 26.52
C GLU A 140 -4.25 -7.15 26.99
N SER A 141 -5.37 -7.84 27.16
CA SER A 141 -5.36 -9.29 27.46
C SER A 141 -4.75 -10.08 26.30
N CYS A 142 -5.06 -9.71 25.04
CA CYS A 142 -4.45 -10.32 23.87
C CYS A 142 -2.94 -10.12 23.84
N ARG A 143 -2.46 -8.92 24.14
CA ARG A 143 -1.00 -8.62 24.24
C ARG A 143 -0.30 -9.47 25.29
N ILE A 144 -0.92 -9.61 26.46
CA ILE A 144 -0.36 -10.44 27.55
C ILE A 144 -0.31 -11.92 27.12
N VAL A 145 -1.35 -12.45 26.47
CA VAL A 145 -1.36 -13.85 25.98
C VAL A 145 -0.29 -14.06 24.93
N ALA A 146 -0.18 -13.18 23.94
CA ALA A 146 0.81 -13.31 22.88
C ALA A 146 2.25 -13.27 23.42
N SER A 147 2.52 -12.44 24.42
CA SER A 147 3.86 -12.35 25.04
C SER A 147 4.30 -13.62 25.78
N GLN A 148 3.38 -14.54 26.12
CA GLN A 148 3.66 -15.77 26.84
C GLN A 148 3.83 -17.00 25.93
N VAL A 149 3.49 -16.89 24.64
CA VAL A 149 3.48 -18.03 23.71
C VAL A 149 4.33 -17.72 22.49
N ARG A 150 5.43 -18.47 22.31
CA ARG A 150 6.29 -18.30 21.14
C ARG A 150 5.51 -18.63 19.85
N GLY A 151 5.57 -17.74 18.86
CA GLY A 151 4.84 -17.88 17.59
C GLY A 151 3.41 -17.35 17.64
N ALA A 152 2.95 -16.85 18.80
CA ALA A 152 1.72 -16.08 18.89
C ALA A 152 1.99 -14.60 18.56
N VAL A 153 1.04 -13.99 17.86
CA VAL A 153 1.02 -12.56 17.53
C VAL A 153 -0.33 -11.99 17.94
N ASN A 154 -0.36 -10.72 18.30
CA ASN A 154 -1.61 -10.01 18.60
C ASN A 154 -1.75 -8.76 17.75
N ILE A 155 -2.97 -8.30 17.61
CA ILE A 155 -3.30 -6.97 17.12
C ILE A 155 -3.84 -6.10 18.26
N VAL A 156 -3.74 -4.78 18.10
CA VAL A 156 -4.38 -3.81 19.01
C VAL A 156 -5.60 -3.24 18.29
N PHE A 157 -6.79 -3.51 18.81
CA PHE A 157 -8.05 -3.05 18.25
C PHE A 157 -8.71 -2.06 19.21
N ASN A 158 -8.89 -0.81 18.78
CA ASN A 158 -9.26 0.31 19.64
C ASN A 158 -10.76 0.65 19.64
N THR A 159 -11.60 -0.17 19.03
CA THR A 159 -13.04 0.04 18.82
C THR A 159 -13.84 -1.18 19.28
N GLY A 160 -15.01 -1.43 18.73
CA GLY A 160 -15.81 -2.64 18.96
C GLY A 160 -16.88 -2.51 20.04
N CYS A 161 -17.15 -1.28 20.53
CA CYS A 161 -18.21 -1.01 21.52
C CYS A 161 -18.95 0.26 21.13
N SER A 162 -20.27 0.32 21.39
CA SER A 162 -21.13 1.49 21.11
C SER A 162 -20.99 2.00 19.66
N ASP A 163 -20.96 1.08 18.71
CA ASP A 163 -20.65 1.38 17.32
C ASP A 163 -21.88 1.28 16.42
N VAL A 164 -21.93 2.09 15.37
CA VAL A 164 -22.99 2.03 14.36
C VAL A 164 -22.82 0.81 13.46
N ALA A 165 -23.90 0.39 12.80
CA ALA A 165 -23.93 -0.83 12.00
C ALA A 165 -22.85 -0.88 10.90
N ALA A 166 -22.59 0.26 10.23
CA ALA A 166 -21.58 0.34 9.18
C ALA A 166 -20.15 0.12 9.70
N ASN A 167 -19.78 0.78 10.80
CA ASN A 167 -18.48 0.59 11.46
C ASN A 167 -18.34 -0.84 11.98
N THR A 168 -19.40 -1.39 12.58
CA THR A 168 -19.45 -2.78 13.06
C THR A 168 -19.21 -3.77 11.92
N ALA A 169 -19.84 -3.56 10.76
CA ALA A 169 -19.68 -4.42 9.59
C ALA A 169 -18.23 -4.38 9.07
N MET A 170 -17.62 -3.18 8.99
CA MET A 170 -16.23 -3.01 8.58
C MET A 170 -15.26 -3.69 9.56
N SER A 171 -15.42 -3.44 10.85
CA SER A 171 -14.64 -4.10 11.91
C SER A 171 -14.73 -5.61 11.82
N GLN A 172 -15.94 -6.15 11.66
CA GLN A 172 -16.15 -7.59 11.52
C GLN A 172 -15.50 -8.15 10.24
N LYS A 173 -15.57 -7.41 9.11
CA LYS A 173 -14.92 -7.78 7.84
C LYS A 173 -13.41 -7.89 8.03
N VAL A 174 -12.77 -6.87 8.62
CA VAL A 174 -11.32 -6.82 8.86
C VAL A 174 -10.88 -7.93 9.82
N LEU A 175 -11.51 -8.07 10.99
CA LEU A 175 -11.14 -9.10 11.99
C LEU A 175 -11.30 -10.52 11.43
N THR A 176 -12.38 -10.78 10.67
CA THR A 176 -12.58 -12.06 9.98
C THR A 176 -11.50 -12.28 8.91
N GLY A 177 -11.17 -11.24 8.13
CA GLY A 177 -10.12 -11.28 7.13
C GLY A 177 -8.77 -11.64 7.71
N PHE A 178 -8.40 -11.03 8.83
CA PHE A 178 -7.17 -11.35 9.57
C PHE A 178 -7.11 -12.80 10.03
N ALA A 179 -8.19 -13.29 10.65
CA ALA A 179 -8.30 -14.69 11.09
C ALA A 179 -8.14 -15.66 9.92
N CYS A 180 -8.67 -15.30 8.77
CA CYS A 180 -8.59 -16.12 7.56
C CYS A 180 -7.30 -15.90 6.74
N ASN A 181 -6.42 -14.93 7.07
CA ASN A 181 -5.18 -14.69 6.31
C ASN A 181 -4.32 -15.97 6.24
N PRO A 182 -3.70 -16.30 5.10
CA PRO A 182 -2.90 -17.51 4.94
C PRO A 182 -1.71 -17.62 5.92
N ASN A 183 -1.19 -16.51 6.43
CA ASN A 183 -0.11 -16.50 7.40
C ASN A 183 -0.54 -16.94 8.82
N VAL A 184 -1.84 -17.06 9.07
CA VAL A 184 -2.40 -17.48 10.35
C VAL A 184 -2.67 -18.98 10.33
N TYR A 185 -2.14 -19.71 11.33
CA TYR A 185 -2.41 -21.12 11.59
C TYR A 185 -3.73 -21.31 12.32
N GLY A 186 -3.91 -20.61 13.44
CA GLY A 186 -5.07 -20.69 14.30
C GLY A 186 -5.34 -19.39 15.04
N VAL A 187 -6.50 -19.27 15.64
CA VAL A 187 -7.00 -18.02 16.23
C VAL A 187 -7.54 -18.24 17.64
N VAL A 188 -7.06 -17.42 18.57
CA VAL A 188 -7.62 -17.29 19.93
C VAL A 188 -8.29 -15.93 20.04
N ILE A 189 -9.62 -15.90 20.10
CA ILE A 189 -10.41 -14.68 20.20
C ILE A 189 -10.64 -14.33 21.66
N ILE A 190 -10.43 -13.07 22.05
CA ILE A 190 -10.73 -12.56 23.39
C ILE A 190 -11.70 -11.38 23.26
N GLY A 191 -12.91 -11.56 23.79
CA GLY A 191 -13.92 -10.51 23.92
C GLY A 191 -14.10 -10.09 25.39
N LEU A 192 -14.88 -9.04 25.60
CA LEU A 192 -15.30 -8.62 26.94
C LEU A 192 -16.56 -9.35 27.39
N GLY A 193 -17.60 -9.40 26.54
CA GLY A 193 -18.94 -9.95 26.80
C GLY A 193 -20.08 -8.96 26.52
N CYS A 194 -19.77 -7.65 26.31
CA CYS A 194 -20.76 -6.62 25.94
C CYS A 194 -20.35 -5.83 24.69
N GLU A 195 -19.41 -6.34 23.92
CA GLU A 195 -18.98 -5.76 22.66
C GLU A 195 -20.03 -5.88 21.55
N THR A 196 -19.95 -5.00 20.55
CA THR A 196 -20.90 -4.94 19.41
C THR A 196 -20.87 -6.21 18.56
N VAL A 197 -19.69 -6.82 18.40
CA VAL A 197 -19.51 -8.13 17.75
C VAL A 197 -19.09 -9.14 18.81
N PRO A 198 -20.04 -9.92 19.41
CA PRO A 198 -19.71 -10.90 20.42
C PRO A 198 -18.66 -11.92 19.95
N HIS A 199 -17.70 -12.24 20.81
CA HIS A 199 -16.58 -13.10 20.49
C HIS A 199 -17.02 -14.47 19.92
N TYR A 200 -18.10 -15.05 20.41
CA TYR A 200 -18.63 -16.34 19.92
C TYR A 200 -19.24 -16.20 18.52
N LYS A 201 -19.91 -15.08 18.19
CA LYS A 201 -20.44 -14.82 16.84
C LYS A 201 -19.31 -14.59 15.83
N LEU A 202 -18.26 -13.88 16.22
CA LEU A 202 -17.07 -13.74 15.37
C LEU A 202 -16.42 -15.11 15.12
N LYS A 203 -16.30 -15.96 16.13
CA LYS A 203 -15.83 -17.34 15.98
C LYS A 203 -16.67 -18.11 14.97
N GLU A 204 -18.00 -18.11 15.11
CA GLU A 204 -18.90 -18.79 14.17
C GLU A 204 -18.69 -18.32 12.73
N LYS A 205 -18.59 -17.00 12.53
CA LYS A 205 -18.36 -16.42 11.20
C LYS A 205 -17.01 -16.84 10.60
N ILE A 206 -15.95 -16.85 11.39
CA ILE A 206 -14.63 -17.30 10.94
C ILE A 206 -14.69 -18.79 10.56
N GLN A 207 -15.33 -19.64 11.38
CA GLN A 207 -15.45 -21.07 11.13
C GLN A 207 -16.27 -21.42 9.87
N GLN A 208 -17.15 -20.51 9.42
CA GLN A 208 -17.83 -20.66 8.13
C GLN A 208 -16.91 -20.42 6.92
N MET A 209 -15.80 -19.68 7.10
CA MET A 209 -14.91 -19.27 6.04
C MET A 209 -13.59 -20.04 6.00
N THR A 210 -13.24 -20.74 7.09
CA THR A 210 -11.99 -21.48 7.18
C THR A 210 -12.09 -22.67 8.13
N SER A 211 -11.34 -23.72 7.86
CA SER A 211 -11.20 -24.90 8.71
C SER A 211 -10.09 -24.77 9.77
N LYS A 212 -9.46 -23.61 9.90
CA LYS A 212 -8.42 -23.36 10.90
C LYS A 212 -8.95 -23.56 12.32
N PRO A 213 -8.12 -23.96 13.30
CA PRO A 213 -8.53 -24.01 14.70
C PRO A 213 -8.87 -22.60 15.23
N VAL A 214 -10.07 -22.46 15.81
CA VAL A 214 -10.55 -21.19 16.37
C VAL A 214 -11.21 -21.45 17.72
N VAL A 215 -10.73 -20.77 18.75
CA VAL A 215 -11.35 -20.74 20.08
C VAL A 215 -11.68 -19.30 20.48
N SER A 216 -12.65 -19.13 21.38
CA SER A 216 -13.00 -17.80 21.85
C SER A 216 -13.34 -17.81 23.35
N PHE A 217 -12.99 -16.71 24.03
CA PHE A 217 -13.21 -16.50 25.45
C PHE A 217 -13.75 -15.08 25.70
N GLY A 218 -14.78 -14.96 26.55
CA GLY A 218 -15.32 -13.71 27.05
C GLY A 218 -14.79 -13.41 28.45
N ILE A 219 -14.20 -12.24 28.70
CA ILE A 219 -13.64 -11.88 30.01
C ILE A 219 -14.70 -11.96 31.11
N GLN A 220 -15.93 -11.50 30.82
CA GLN A 220 -17.05 -11.56 31.76
C GLN A 220 -17.52 -13.01 31.97
N ASP A 221 -17.60 -13.81 30.92
CA ASP A 221 -18.06 -15.20 30.95
C ASP A 221 -17.09 -16.10 31.73
N GLU A 222 -15.79 -15.85 31.61
CA GLU A 222 -14.74 -16.61 32.26
C GLU A 222 -14.51 -16.22 33.74
N GLY A 223 -15.17 -15.16 34.20
CA GLY A 223 -15.06 -14.67 35.58
C GLY A 223 -13.80 -13.82 35.80
N GLY A 224 -13.38 -13.06 34.79
CA GLY A 224 -12.38 -12.02 34.88
C GLY A 224 -11.09 -12.30 34.12
N THR A 225 -10.28 -11.27 34.00
CA THR A 225 -9.09 -11.20 33.14
C THR A 225 -8.08 -12.34 33.36
N LEU A 226 -7.72 -12.65 34.63
CA LEU A 226 -6.71 -13.66 34.92
C LEU A 226 -7.12 -15.06 34.47
N LYS A 227 -8.39 -15.43 34.70
CA LYS A 227 -8.94 -16.73 34.27
C LYS A 227 -9.00 -16.83 32.74
N THR A 228 -9.36 -15.73 32.08
CA THR A 228 -9.39 -15.65 30.62
C THR A 228 -7.99 -15.80 30.03
N ILE A 229 -7.00 -15.08 30.56
CA ILE A 229 -5.60 -15.16 30.13
C ILE A 229 -5.07 -16.58 30.30
N GLU A 230 -5.32 -17.24 31.45
CA GLU A 230 -4.87 -18.61 31.69
C GLU A 230 -5.39 -19.56 30.62
N LYS A 231 -6.70 -19.55 30.34
CA LYS A 231 -7.34 -20.40 29.32
C LYS A 231 -6.81 -20.08 27.91
N ALA A 232 -6.71 -18.81 27.58
CA ALA A 232 -6.23 -18.35 26.27
C ALA A 232 -4.75 -18.72 26.04
N VAL A 233 -3.88 -18.62 27.05
CA VAL A 233 -2.47 -19.04 26.96
C VAL A 233 -2.38 -20.55 26.72
N ARG A 234 -3.18 -21.37 27.42
CA ARG A 234 -3.19 -22.83 27.21
C ARG A 234 -3.62 -23.16 25.77
N ALA A 235 -4.70 -22.56 25.28
CA ALA A 235 -5.17 -22.78 23.91
C ALA A 235 -4.17 -22.30 22.86
N ALA A 236 -3.57 -21.12 23.05
CA ALA A 236 -2.56 -20.58 22.14
C ALA A 236 -1.30 -21.45 22.11
N ARG A 237 -0.85 -21.96 23.28
CA ARG A 237 0.28 -22.89 23.39
C ARG A 237 0.02 -24.18 22.61
N ASP A 238 -1.15 -24.79 22.78
CA ASP A 238 -1.49 -26.04 22.10
C ASP A 238 -1.53 -25.83 20.58
N MET A 239 -2.13 -24.73 20.10
CA MET A 239 -2.10 -24.35 18.68
C MET A 239 -0.67 -24.06 18.18
N ALA A 240 0.19 -23.43 18.98
CA ALA A 240 1.57 -23.15 18.60
C ALA A 240 2.41 -24.45 18.49
N MET A 241 2.15 -25.43 19.36
CA MET A 241 2.77 -26.76 19.27
C MET A 241 2.34 -27.48 17.98
N GLU A 242 1.06 -27.46 17.63
CA GLU A 242 0.55 -28.04 16.38
C GLU A 242 1.09 -27.30 15.13
N ALA A 243 1.12 -25.97 15.18
CA ALA A 243 1.71 -25.15 14.11
C ALA A 243 3.19 -25.48 13.88
N GLY A 244 3.93 -25.75 14.96
CA GLY A 244 5.34 -26.15 14.91
C GLY A 244 5.58 -27.54 14.28
N MET A 245 4.56 -28.38 14.21
CA MET A 245 4.63 -29.70 13.57
C MET A 245 4.38 -29.65 12.07
N GLN A 246 3.82 -28.53 11.54
CA GLN A 246 3.57 -28.40 10.11
C GLN A 246 4.88 -28.34 9.32
N GLN A 247 4.97 -29.17 8.29
CA GLN A 247 6.07 -29.11 7.32
C GLN A 247 5.76 -28.07 6.25
N LYS A 248 6.79 -27.36 5.80
CA LYS A 248 6.69 -26.50 4.62
C LYS A 248 6.68 -27.33 3.35
N GLU A 249 5.96 -26.87 2.34
CA GLU A 249 5.92 -27.44 1.00
C GLU A 249 6.41 -26.39 0.00
N LEU A 250 6.88 -26.85 -1.17
CA LEU A 250 7.33 -25.96 -2.23
C LEU A 250 6.13 -25.50 -3.09
N PHE A 251 6.01 -24.20 -3.28
CA PHE A 251 4.95 -23.55 -4.07
C PHE A 251 5.55 -22.68 -5.16
N ASP A 252 4.80 -22.49 -6.24
CA ASP A 252 5.14 -21.57 -7.32
C ASP A 252 4.75 -20.12 -6.95
N ALA A 253 5.41 -19.15 -7.57
CA ALA A 253 5.11 -17.72 -7.39
C ALA A 253 3.64 -17.38 -7.61
N SER A 254 2.92 -18.15 -8.44
CA SER A 254 1.48 -17.97 -8.70
C SER A 254 0.60 -18.06 -7.45
N GLU A 255 1.14 -18.57 -6.35
CA GLU A 255 0.46 -18.61 -5.05
C GLU A 255 0.79 -17.40 -4.16
N LEU A 256 1.68 -16.50 -4.60
CA LEU A 256 1.94 -15.24 -3.87
C LEU A 256 0.83 -14.22 -4.09
N PHE A 257 0.53 -13.47 -3.03
CA PHE A 257 -0.33 -12.31 -3.04
C PHE A 257 0.35 -11.18 -2.27
N ILE A 258 0.82 -10.18 -2.99
CA ILE A 258 1.61 -9.06 -2.47
C ILE A 258 0.78 -7.79 -2.53
N GLY A 259 0.64 -7.10 -1.40
CA GLY A 259 0.12 -5.74 -1.32
C GLY A 259 1.23 -4.73 -1.58
N ILE A 260 0.90 -3.58 -2.15
CA ILE A 260 1.86 -2.49 -2.41
C ILE A 260 1.29 -1.19 -1.87
N GLU A 261 2.03 -0.58 -0.96
CA GLU A 261 1.71 0.65 -0.26
C GLU A 261 2.68 1.78 -0.63
N CYS A 262 2.26 3.03 -0.49
CA CYS A 262 3.13 4.19 -0.66
C CYS A 262 2.78 5.29 0.35
N GLY A 263 3.60 5.49 1.36
CA GLY A 263 3.37 6.49 2.39
C GLY A 263 4.59 7.37 2.65
N GLY A 264 4.35 8.61 3.14
CA GLY A 264 5.42 9.59 3.32
C GLY A 264 6.14 9.93 2.03
N SER A 265 5.41 10.00 0.91
CA SER A 265 5.97 10.15 -0.45
C SER A 265 6.70 11.46 -0.63
N ASP A 266 7.79 11.43 -1.39
CA ASP A 266 8.53 12.58 -1.92
C ASP A 266 8.73 12.41 -3.45
N ALA A 267 9.46 13.32 -4.08
CA ALA A 267 9.66 13.22 -5.53
C ALA A 267 10.44 11.96 -5.93
N THR A 268 11.32 11.41 -5.06
CA THR A 268 12.05 10.17 -5.37
C THR A 268 11.11 8.96 -5.43
N SER A 269 9.95 9.02 -4.74
CA SER A 269 8.92 7.99 -4.82
C SER A 269 8.41 7.85 -6.26
N GLY A 270 7.99 8.95 -6.90
CA GLY A 270 7.43 8.93 -8.24
C GLY A 270 8.46 8.71 -9.36
N ILE A 271 9.71 9.17 -9.18
CA ILE A 271 10.75 9.04 -10.22
C ILE A 271 11.60 7.77 -10.08
N ALA A 272 11.57 7.07 -8.93
CA ALA A 272 12.46 5.94 -8.70
C ALA A 272 11.80 4.77 -7.99
N SER A 273 11.39 4.88 -6.70
CA SER A 273 10.94 3.71 -5.94
C SER A 273 9.63 3.12 -6.48
N ASN A 274 8.62 3.94 -6.79
CA ASN A 274 7.36 3.42 -7.32
C ASN A 274 7.52 2.75 -8.69
N PRO A 275 8.25 3.32 -9.67
CA PRO A 275 8.54 2.60 -10.92
C PRO A 275 9.29 1.27 -10.72
N ALA A 276 10.27 1.20 -9.82
CA ALA A 276 11.00 -0.04 -9.55
C ALA A 276 10.10 -1.11 -8.92
N VAL A 277 9.22 -0.70 -7.98
CA VAL A 277 8.22 -1.59 -7.40
C VAL A 277 7.17 -1.98 -8.44
N GLY A 278 6.85 -1.10 -9.39
CA GLY A 278 6.02 -1.41 -10.55
C GLY A 278 6.61 -2.51 -11.44
N GLU A 279 7.91 -2.48 -11.71
CA GLU A 279 8.61 -3.56 -12.42
C GLU A 279 8.56 -4.88 -11.63
N MET A 280 8.79 -4.84 -10.31
CA MET A 280 8.59 -6.00 -9.44
C MET A 280 7.15 -6.54 -9.53
N SER A 281 6.15 -5.66 -9.50
CA SER A 281 4.75 -6.03 -9.66
C SER A 281 4.47 -6.73 -10.98
N ASP A 282 4.96 -6.17 -12.09
CA ASP A 282 4.82 -6.74 -13.41
C ASP A 282 5.48 -8.14 -13.51
N ILE A 283 6.67 -8.29 -12.93
CA ILE A 283 7.36 -9.58 -12.86
C ILE A 283 6.53 -10.62 -12.10
N LEU A 284 6.01 -10.27 -10.93
CA LEU A 284 5.21 -11.18 -10.11
C LEU A 284 3.90 -11.56 -10.82
N VAL A 285 3.24 -10.60 -11.48
CA VAL A 285 2.03 -10.85 -12.26
C VAL A 285 2.32 -11.78 -13.45
N ASP A 286 3.43 -11.59 -14.15
CA ASP A 286 3.86 -12.48 -15.24
C ASP A 286 4.14 -13.91 -14.77
N LEU A 287 4.57 -14.09 -13.51
CA LEU A 287 4.74 -15.38 -12.85
C LEU A 287 3.41 -15.96 -12.30
N GLY A 288 2.29 -15.30 -12.56
CA GLY A 288 0.93 -15.72 -12.15
C GLY A 288 0.56 -15.33 -10.73
N ALA A 289 1.36 -14.54 -10.02
CA ALA A 289 1.04 -14.00 -8.70
C ALA A 289 -0.07 -12.94 -8.74
N THR A 290 -0.50 -12.51 -7.58
CA THR A 290 -1.40 -11.35 -7.42
C THR A 290 -0.63 -10.20 -6.81
N SER A 291 -0.76 -9.03 -7.42
CA SER A 291 -0.23 -7.76 -6.94
C SER A 291 -1.38 -6.76 -6.77
N MET A 292 -1.45 -6.11 -5.62
CA MET A 292 -2.54 -5.20 -5.28
C MET A 292 -2.01 -3.85 -4.86
N ILE A 293 -2.55 -2.78 -5.45
CA ILE A 293 -2.43 -1.41 -4.93
C ILE A 293 -3.75 -0.96 -4.31
N SER A 294 -3.68 0.00 -3.41
CA SER A 294 -4.83 0.58 -2.70
C SER A 294 -4.71 2.10 -2.60
N GLU A 295 -5.46 2.74 -1.69
CA GLU A 295 -5.49 4.19 -1.48
C GLU A 295 -6.11 4.97 -2.65
N SER A 296 -7.45 4.93 -2.74
CA SER A 296 -8.20 5.58 -3.85
C SER A 296 -7.93 7.06 -4.01
N ILE A 297 -7.57 7.76 -2.92
CA ILE A 297 -7.14 9.17 -2.97
C ILE A 297 -5.88 9.36 -3.82
N GLU A 298 -5.01 8.34 -3.92
CA GLU A 298 -3.80 8.35 -4.74
C GLU A 298 -4.06 8.01 -6.22
N TRP A 299 -5.30 7.80 -6.60
CA TRP A 299 -5.70 7.65 -8.02
C TRP A 299 -6.29 8.94 -8.56
N ILE A 300 -6.89 9.80 -7.70
CA ILE A 300 -7.52 11.08 -8.09
C ILE A 300 -6.49 12.01 -8.72
N GLY A 301 -6.81 12.50 -9.92
CA GLY A 301 -5.90 13.28 -10.78
C GLY A 301 -5.01 12.42 -11.70
N GLY A 302 -4.91 11.10 -11.44
CA GLY A 302 -4.24 10.10 -12.28
C GLY A 302 -5.15 8.95 -12.70
N GLU A 303 -6.46 9.00 -12.36
CA GLU A 303 -7.43 7.93 -12.59
C GLU A 303 -7.53 7.52 -14.05
N HIS A 304 -7.48 8.46 -14.99
CA HIS A 304 -7.49 8.21 -16.44
C HIS A 304 -6.30 7.35 -16.89
N VAL A 305 -5.13 7.50 -16.26
CA VAL A 305 -3.94 6.68 -16.55
C VAL A 305 -4.09 5.28 -15.98
N LEU A 306 -4.62 5.17 -14.76
CA LEU A 306 -4.87 3.87 -14.12
C LEU A 306 -5.99 3.12 -14.85
N ALA A 307 -7.08 3.80 -15.20
CA ALA A 307 -8.24 3.21 -15.88
C ALA A 307 -7.89 2.69 -17.29
N LYS A 308 -6.97 3.34 -18.00
CA LYS A 308 -6.44 2.82 -19.29
C LYS A 308 -5.74 1.46 -19.17
N ARG A 309 -5.38 1.05 -17.96
CA ARG A 309 -4.83 -0.29 -17.69
C ARG A 309 -5.89 -1.34 -17.36
N ALA A 310 -7.18 -0.98 -17.34
CA ALA A 310 -8.26 -1.92 -17.07
C ALA A 310 -8.25 -3.09 -18.06
N ALA A 311 -8.59 -4.29 -17.61
CA ALA A 311 -8.69 -5.47 -18.47
C ALA A 311 -9.90 -5.40 -19.42
N ASN A 312 -10.91 -4.59 -19.08
CA ASN A 312 -12.13 -4.35 -19.87
C ASN A 312 -12.80 -3.04 -19.45
N ARG A 313 -13.85 -2.65 -20.17
CA ARG A 313 -14.61 -1.41 -19.93
C ARG A 313 -15.24 -1.36 -18.53
N GLU A 314 -15.75 -2.45 -18.03
CA GLU A 314 -16.37 -2.51 -16.70
C GLU A 314 -15.37 -2.12 -15.59
N ILE A 315 -14.15 -2.67 -15.64
CA ILE A 315 -13.08 -2.33 -14.70
C ILE A 315 -12.62 -0.88 -14.85
N HIS A 316 -12.56 -0.36 -16.09
CA HIS A 316 -12.28 1.05 -16.34
C HIS A 316 -13.29 1.95 -15.63
N ASP A 317 -14.57 1.71 -15.86
CA ASP A 317 -15.63 2.53 -15.30
C ASP A 317 -15.66 2.44 -13.77
N GLN A 318 -15.42 1.25 -13.21
CA GLN A 318 -15.30 1.06 -11.75
C GLN A 318 -14.16 1.89 -11.14
N ILE A 319 -12.98 1.99 -11.78
CA ILE A 319 -11.87 2.83 -11.30
C ILE A 319 -12.28 4.30 -11.27
N ILE A 320 -12.91 4.81 -12.33
CA ILE A 320 -13.38 6.20 -12.41
C ILE A 320 -14.45 6.46 -11.35
N GLU A 321 -15.43 5.55 -11.20
CA GLU A 321 -16.50 5.70 -10.20
C GLU A 321 -16.00 5.66 -8.76
N VAL A 322 -14.98 4.87 -8.45
CA VAL A 322 -14.33 4.89 -7.11
C VAL A 322 -13.75 6.28 -6.82
N CYS A 323 -13.02 6.87 -7.76
CA CYS A 323 -12.45 8.21 -7.60
C CYS A 323 -13.55 9.27 -7.42
N ARG A 324 -14.60 9.20 -8.25
CA ARG A 324 -15.77 10.08 -8.17
C ARG A 324 -16.47 9.97 -6.81
N ALA A 325 -16.80 8.74 -6.39
CA ALA A 325 -17.48 8.48 -5.13
C ALA A 325 -16.66 8.97 -3.92
N TYR A 326 -15.32 8.81 -3.98
CA TYR A 326 -14.42 9.29 -2.93
C TYR A 326 -14.44 10.82 -2.83
N GLU A 327 -14.32 11.54 -3.95
CA GLU A 327 -14.44 13.01 -3.96
C GLU A 327 -15.82 13.48 -3.48
N ASP A 328 -16.90 12.85 -3.95
CA ASP A 328 -18.26 13.22 -3.58
C ASP A 328 -18.53 13.00 -2.09
N HIS A 329 -17.97 11.93 -1.51
CA HIS A 329 -18.03 11.70 -0.06
C HIS A 329 -17.35 12.81 0.73
N LEU A 330 -16.15 13.25 0.31
CA LEU A 330 -15.45 14.37 0.96
C LEU A 330 -16.18 15.69 0.77
N LYS A 331 -16.69 15.98 -0.44
CA LYS A 331 -17.50 17.19 -0.70
C LYS A 331 -18.77 17.23 0.14
N ALA A 332 -19.45 16.09 0.32
CA ALA A 332 -20.61 15.99 1.20
C ALA A 332 -20.29 16.31 2.68
N ALA A 333 -19.04 16.04 3.10
CA ALA A 333 -18.52 16.43 4.40
C ALA A 333 -17.95 17.87 4.44
N GLY A 334 -18.09 18.66 3.37
CA GLY A 334 -17.56 20.01 3.25
C GLY A 334 -16.03 20.08 3.12
N GLN A 335 -15.41 19.01 2.62
CA GLN A 335 -13.96 18.90 2.45
C GLN A 335 -13.58 18.80 0.97
N ASP A 336 -12.34 19.20 0.67
CA ASP A 336 -11.71 19.01 -0.63
C ASP A 336 -10.43 18.18 -0.44
N CYS A 337 -10.31 17.09 -1.19
CA CYS A 337 -9.13 16.24 -1.14
C CYS A 337 -7.83 16.99 -1.53
N ARG A 338 -7.91 17.95 -2.44
CA ARG A 338 -6.78 18.76 -2.91
C ARG A 338 -6.28 19.75 -1.85
N ALA A 339 -7.11 20.12 -0.87
CA ALA A 339 -6.70 20.92 0.27
C ALA A 339 -5.88 20.10 1.29
N GLY A 340 -6.20 18.81 1.43
CA GLY A 340 -5.53 17.89 2.37
C GLY A 340 -4.31 17.16 1.77
N GLN A 341 -4.25 17.04 0.45
CA GLN A 341 -3.21 16.33 -0.27
C GLN A 341 -2.59 17.20 -1.39
N PRO A 342 -1.27 17.18 -1.55
CA PRO A 342 -0.24 16.52 -0.74
C PRO A 342 -0.13 17.08 0.68
N THR A 343 0.24 16.24 1.66
CA THR A 343 0.46 16.68 3.05
C THR A 343 1.65 17.66 3.14
N PRO A 344 1.79 18.42 4.24
CA PRO A 344 2.97 19.29 4.43
C PRO A 344 4.30 18.55 4.27
N GLY A 345 4.37 17.29 4.72
CA GLY A 345 5.56 16.44 4.53
C GLY A 345 5.83 16.10 3.06
N ASN A 346 4.80 15.81 2.28
CA ASN A 346 4.94 15.56 0.84
C ASN A 346 5.40 16.82 0.10
N LYS A 347 4.84 18.00 0.44
CA LYS A 347 5.23 19.29 -0.13
C LYS A 347 6.70 19.61 0.14
N ALA A 348 7.15 19.42 1.39
CA ALA A 348 8.55 19.54 1.75
C ALA A 348 9.46 18.53 1.03
N GLY A 349 8.91 17.41 0.55
CA GLY A 349 9.56 16.42 -0.30
C GLY A 349 9.43 16.70 -1.81
N GLY A 350 8.94 17.87 -2.22
CA GLY A 350 8.90 18.33 -3.61
C GLY A 350 7.62 18.04 -4.38
N LEU A 351 6.60 17.42 -3.77
CA LEU A 351 5.29 17.22 -4.40
C LEU A 351 4.44 18.50 -4.27
N SER A 352 3.86 18.97 -5.37
CA SER A 352 3.14 20.25 -5.40
C SER A 352 1.62 20.09 -5.44
N THR A 353 1.11 19.09 -6.15
CA THR A 353 -0.32 18.87 -6.39
C THR A 353 -0.71 17.42 -6.08
N LEU A 354 -2.02 17.19 -5.89
CA LEU A 354 -2.56 15.83 -5.77
C LEU A 354 -2.29 15.02 -7.05
N ASP A 355 -2.47 15.64 -8.22
CA ASP A 355 -2.20 15.01 -9.52
C ASP A 355 -0.76 14.50 -9.61
N GLU A 356 0.23 15.32 -9.21
CA GLU A 356 1.63 14.89 -9.18
C GLU A 356 1.85 13.69 -8.25
N LYS A 357 1.25 13.73 -7.05
CA LYS A 357 1.32 12.62 -6.10
C LYS A 357 0.73 11.35 -6.72
N SER A 358 -0.48 11.44 -7.26
CA SER A 358 -1.22 10.32 -7.82
C SER A 358 -0.52 9.71 -9.04
N LEU A 359 -0.11 10.52 -10.01
CA LEU A 359 0.63 10.05 -11.18
C LEU A 359 1.96 9.36 -10.82
N GLY A 360 2.60 9.79 -9.73
CA GLY A 360 3.76 9.12 -9.17
C GLY A 360 3.42 7.81 -8.46
N CYS A 361 2.30 7.79 -7.71
CA CYS A 361 1.90 6.64 -6.87
C CYS A 361 1.35 5.47 -7.68
N ILE A 362 0.50 5.68 -8.68
CA ILE A 362 -0.08 4.60 -9.50
C ILE A 362 0.98 3.75 -10.20
N ARG A 363 2.18 4.28 -10.41
CA ARG A 363 3.31 3.57 -11.05
C ARG A 363 3.77 2.35 -10.24
N LYS A 364 3.54 2.34 -8.92
CA LYS A 364 3.86 1.19 -8.05
C LYS A 364 3.10 -0.09 -8.45
N GLY A 365 1.93 0.06 -9.10
CA GLY A 365 1.13 -1.05 -9.59
C GLY A 365 1.59 -1.66 -10.92
N GLY A 366 2.70 -1.18 -11.49
CA GLY A 366 3.23 -1.68 -12.77
C GLY A 366 2.40 -1.29 -13.98
N THR A 367 2.48 -2.10 -15.03
CA THR A 367 1.85 -1.84 -16.34
C THR A 367 0.88 -2.92 -16.80
N ARG A 368 0.76 -4.03 -16.04
CA ARG A 368 -0.11 -5.15 -16.41
C ARG A 368 -1.59 -4.78 -16.25
N PRO A 369 -2.51 -5.48 -17.00
CA PRO A 369 -3.93 -5.22 -16.92
C PRO A 369 -4.47 -5.33 -15.50
N VAL A 370 -5.26 -4.35 -15.07
CA VAL A 370 -6.03 -4.41 -13.82
C VAL A 370 -7.24 -5.32 -14.04
N ASN A 371 -7.27 -6.44 -13.33
CA ASN A 371 -8.27 -7.50 -13.51
C ASN A 371 -9.50 -7.36 -12.62
N GLU A 372 -9.41 -6.62 -11.53
CA GLU A 372 -10.48 -6.51 -10.52
C GLU A 372 -10.34 -5.21 -9.72
N VAL A 373 -11.46 -4.58 -9.40
CA VAL A 373 -11.58 -3.48 -8.44
C VAL A 373 -12.32 -4.02 -7.22
N LEU A 374 -11.74 -3.87 -6.05
CA LEU A 374 -12.28 -4.42 -4.80
C LEU A 374 -12.71 -3.32 -3.85
N GLU A 375 -13.78 -3.59 -3.12
CA GLU A 375 -14.08 -2.88 -1.89
C GLU A 375 -13.04 -3.19 -0.80
N GLN A 376 -12.95 -2.31 0.20
CA GLN A 376 -12.06 -2.44 1.34
C GLN A 376 -12.15 -3.82 2.01
N ALA A 377 -10.99 -4.43 2.26
CA ALA A 377 -10.82 -5.72 2.93
C ALA A 377 -11.55 -6.92 2.28
N VAL A 378 -11.91 -6.81 1.00
CA VAL A 378 -12.47 -7.91 0.21
C VAL A 378 -11.37 -8.76 -0.41
N ARG A 379 -11.52 -10.08 -0.36
CA ARG A 379 -10.59 -11.01 -0.99
C ARG A 379 -10.74 -11.00 -2.51
N PRO A 380 -9.63 -11.00 -3.26
CA PRO A 380 -9.70 -11.08 -4.71
C PRO A 380 -10.25 -12.44 -5.18
N SER A 381 -11.07 -12.39 -6.21
CA SER A 381 -11.56 -13.57 -6.94
C SER A 381 -10.67 -13.92 -8.13
N LYS A 382 -9.87 -12.94 -8.61
CA LYS A 382 -8.95 -13.07 -9.74
C LYS A 382 -7.49 -13.00 -9.29
N LYS A 383 -6.59 -13.46 -10.14
CA LYS A 383 -5.13 -13.25 -10.02
C LYS A 383 -4.69 -12.10 -10.92
N GLY A 384 -3.45 -11.65 -10.78
CA GLY A 384 -2.85 -10.58 -11.56
C GLY A 384 -2.84 -9.24 -10.84
N ALA A 385 -2.82 -8.13 -11.57
CA ALA A 385 -2.89 -6.80 -10.98
C ALA A 385 -4.33 -6.48 -10.56
N ILE A 386 -4.47 -5.96 -9.34
CA ILE A 386 -5.75 -5.67 -8.68
C ILE A 386 -5.66 -4.32 -7.99
N VAL A 387 -6.76 -3.61 -7.91
CA VAL A 387 -6.88 -2.38 -7.12
C VAL A 387 -7.96 -2.54 -6.04
N MET A 388 -7.74 -1.94 -4.87
CA MET A 388 -8.68 -1.97 -3.75
C MET A 388 -9.01 -0.55 -3.31
N ASP A 389 -10.30 -0.25 -3.20
CA ASP A 389 -10.78 1.00 -2.62
C ASP A 389 -10.47 1.04 -1.12
N THR A 390 -9.63 1.98 -0.70
CA THR A 390 -9.31 2.24 0.71
C THR A 390 -9.09 3.73 0.96
N ALA A 391 -9.15 4.12 2.23
CA ALA A 391 -8.73 5.45 2.63
C ALA A 391 -7.23 5.69 2.34
N GLY A 392 -6.86 6.95 2.11
CA GLY A 392 -5.47 7.40 1.98
C GLY A 392 -4.79 7.55 3.34
N TYR A 393 -4.81 6.50 4.13
CA TYR A 393 -4.18 6.39 5.43
C TYR A 393 -3.42 5.05 5.50
N ASP A 394 -2.11 5.13 5.37
CA ASP A 394 -1.18 4.01 5.22
C ASP A 394 -1.53 2.79 6.09
N ILE A 395 -1.80 3.01 7.39
CA ILE A 395 -2.08 1.91 8.33
C ILE A 395 -3.43 1.24 8.03
N SER A 396 -4.47 2.01 7.65
CA SER A 396 -5.77 1.47 7.27
C SER A 396 -5.69 0.69 5.95
N SER A 397 -4.94 1.23 4.99
CA SER A 397 -4.70 0.59 3.70
C SER A 397 -3.98 -0.75 3.87
N VAL A 398 -2.84 -0.79 4.60
CA VAL A 398 -2.12 -2.04 4.92
C VAL A 398 -3.02 -3.02 5.67
N THR A 399 -3.79 -2.54 6.67
CA THR A 399 -4.79 -3.35 7.40
C THR A 399 -5.76 -4.03 6.45
N SER A 400 -6.29 -3.29 5.50
CA SER A 400 -7.28 -3.76 4.52
C SER A 400 -6.70 -4.78 3.54
N MET A 401 -5.49 -4.54 3.03
CA MET A 401 -4.78 -5.48 2.16
C MET A 401 -4.46 -6.81 2.88
N VAL A 402 -4.00 -6.74 4.14
CA VAL A 402 -3.73 -7.95 4.94
C VAL A 402 -5.03 -8.69 5.26
N ALA A 403 -6.12 -7.99 5.57
CA ALA A 403 -7.45 -8.60 5.76
C ALA A 403 -7.97 -9.26 4.47
N ALA A 404 -7.68 -8.69 3.30
CA ALA A 404 -7.98 -9.30 2.01
C ALA A 404 -7.14 -10.55 1.70
N GLY A 405 -6.09 -10.82 2.47
CA GLY A 405 -5.29 -12.04 2.36
C GLY A 405 -3.89 -11.85 1.80
N CYS A 406 -3.39 -10.62 1.67
CA CYS A 406 -1.99 -10.38 1.30
C CYS A 406 -1.06 -11.14 2.27
N GLN A 407 -0.08 -11.84 1.71
CA GLN A 407 0.92 -12.58 2.47
C GLN A 407 2.08 -11.69 2.91
N ALA A 408 2.39 -10.66 2.13
CA ALA A 408 3.36 -9.60 2.45
C ALA A 408 2.93 -8.28 1.80
N VAL A 409 3.48 -7.18 2.30
CA VAL A 409 3.26 -5.83 1.75
C VAL A 409 4.63 -5.21 1.43
N VAL A 410 4.77 -4.62 0.24
CA VAL A 410 5.91 -3.77 -0.12
C VAL A 410 5.49 -2.33 0.08
N PHE A 411 6.18 -1.62 0.95
CA PHE A 411 5.86 -0.25 1.34
C PHE A 411 6.92 0.71 0.82
N THR A 412 6.59 1.49 -0.22
CA THR A 412 7.48 2.53 -0.73
C THR A 412 7.35 3.80 0.11
N THR A 413 8.47 4.46 0.38
CA THR A 413 8.46 5.71 1.16
C THR A 413 9.62 6.62 0.74
N GLY A 414 9.36 7.92 0.66
CA GLY A 414 10.40 8.93 0.46
C GLY A 414 10.96 9.45 1.78
N ARG A 415 10.13 9.58 2.81
CA ARG A 415 10.49 10.18 4.11
C ARG A 415 10.72 9.17 5.22
N GLY A 416 10.37 7.91 4.99
CA GLY A 416 10.50 6.82 5.94
C GLY A 416 9.31 6.65 6.88
N THR A 417 9.04 5.41 7.27
CA THR A 417 8.03 5.04 8.25
C THR A 417 8.47 3.78 9.02
N PRO A 418 8.14 3.65 10.32
CA PRO A 418 8.38 2.43 11.07
C PRO A 418 7.28 1.38 10.87
N THR A 419 6.14 1.74 10.28
CA THR A 419 4.90 0.93 10.20
C THR A 419 5.16 -0.54 9.87
N GLY A 420 4.47 -1.43 10.58
CA GLY A 420 4.49 -2.88 10.39
C GLY A 420 3.11 -3.49 10.61
N ASN A 421 3.00 -4.80 10.42
CA ASN A 421 1.78 -5.55 10.67
C ASN A 421 2.12 -6.89 11.33
N ALA A 422 1.34 -7.31 12.33
CA ALA A 422 1.60 -8.52 13.10
C ALA A 422 1.44 -9.83 12.29
N ILE A 423 0.67 -9.80 11.20
CA ILE A 423 0.27 -10.99 10.44
C ILE A 423 1.09 -11.15 9.17
N ALA A 424 1.40 -10.04 8.50
CA ALA A 424 2.10 -10.04 7.22
C ALA A 424 3.35 -9.17 7.27
N PRO A 425 4.49 -9.65 6.75
CA PRO A 425 5.69 -8.84 6.58
C PRO A 425 5.41 -7.54 5.83
N VAL A 426 5.95 -6.41 6.32
CA VAL A 426 5.93 -5.12 5.62
C VAL A 426 7.36 -4.74 5.27
N LEU A 427 7.72 -4.93 3.99
CA LEU A 427 9.02 -4.61 3.42
C LEU A 427 9.08 -3.13 3.07
N LYS A 428 9.91 -2.34 3.74
CA LYS A 428 10.06 -0.91 3.47
C LYS A 428 11.20 -0.61 2.53
N VAL A 429 10.90 0.11 1.44
CA VAL A 429 11.86 0.46 0.40
C VAL A 429 11.86 1.96 0.14
N THR A 430 13.02 2.54 -0.13
CA THR A 430 13.15 3.97 -0.42
C THR A 430 14.21 4.23 -1.48
N ALA A 431 13.97 5.20 -2.38
CA ALA A 431 14.97 5.71 -3.29
C ALA A 431 15.61 7.02 -2.81
N ASN A 432 15.21 7.52 -1.64
CA ASN A 432 15.84 8.65 -0.98
C ASN A 432 17.00 8.17 -0.12
N GLU A 433 18.23 8.34 -0.60
CA GLU A 433 19.45 7.92 0.09
C GLU A 433 19.58 8.55 1.49
N ARG A 434 19.20 9.83 1.64
CA ARG A 434 19.23 10.52 2.95
C ARG A 434 18.26 9.86 3.95
N THR A 435 17.09 9.44 3.49
CA THR A 435 16.11 8.71 4.31
C THR A 435 16.62 7.34 4.66
N TYR A 436 17.18 6.59 3.71
CA TYR A 436 17.76 5.28 3.98
C TYR A 436 18.82 5.34 5.08
N GLN A 437 19.75 6.29 4.97
CA GLN A 437 20.82 6.48 5.96
C GLN A 437 20.29 6.93 7.35
N LYS A 438 19.30 7.84 7.38
CA LYS A 438 18.77 8.38 8.65
C LYS A 438 17.84 7.40 9.39
N MET A 439 17.15 6.54 8.63
CA MET A 439 16.19 5.57 9.16
C MET A 439 16.64 4.14 8.85
N GLU A 440 17.94 3.88 8.97
CA GLU A 440 18.54 2.57 8.74
C GLU A 440 17.82 1.46 9.51
N ASP A 441 17.39 1.70 10.73
CA ASP A 441 16.66 0.74 11.57
C ASP A 441 15.30 0.33 10.96
N ASN A 442 14.73 1.14 10.08
CA ASN A 442 13.37 0.95 9.55
C ASN A 442 13.33 0.58 8.06
N MET A 443 14.30 1.03 7.27
CA MET A 443 14.31 0.81 5.81
C MET A 443 15.02 -0.50 5.48
N ASP A 444 14.33 -1.40 4.77
CA ASP A 444 14.86 -2.73 4.42
C ASP A 444 15.73 -2.70 3.16
N VAL A 445 15.35 -1.89 2.13
CA VAL A 445 16.03 -1.86 0.82
C VAL A 445 16.27 -0.41 0.36
N ASP A 446 17.49 -0.16 -0.11
CA ASP A 446 17.90 1.09 -0.75
C ASP A 446 17.76 0.98 -2.28
N LEU A 447 16.93 1.85 -2.87
CA LEU A 447 16.72 1.97 -4.32
C LEU A 447 17.38 3.23 -4.89
N SER A 448 18.20 3.95 -4.13
CA SER A 448 18.82 5.24 -4.55
C SER A 448 19.76 5.11 -5.75
N ALA A 449 20.26 3.91 -6.04
CA ALA A 449 21.05 3.61 -7.23
C ALA A 449 20.32 4.00 -8.55
N ILE A 450 18.97 3.99 -8.55
CA ILE A 450 18.19 4.49 -9.69
C ILE A 450 18.34 6.00 -9.85
N VAL A 451 18.24 6.74 -8.74
CA VAL A 451 18.38 8.21 -8.75
C VAL A 451 19.77 8.63 -9.20
N ARG A 452 20.80 7.86 -8.84
CA ARG A 452 22.19 8.09 -9.29
C ARG A 452 22.45 7.62 -10.74
N GLY A 453 21.48 6.95 -11.39
CA GLY A 453 21.63 6.42 -12.75
C GLY A 453 22.53 5.18 -12.84
N GLU A 454 22.79 4.50 -11.73
CA GLU A 454 23.66 3.31 -11.65
C GLU A 454 22.90 2.02 -11.99
N LYS A 455 21.57 2.00 -11.78
CA LYS A 455 20.69 0.88 -12.07
C LYS A 455 19.41 1.32 -12.77
N THR A 456 18.87 0.45 -13.60
CA THR A 456 17.57 0.63 -14.24
C THR A 456 16.43 0.18 -13.31
N TYR A 457 15.19 0.58 -13.62
CA TYR A 457 14.00 0.11 -12.92
C TYR A 457 13.90 -1.43 -12.99
N GLN A 458 14.15 -2.02 -14.16
CA GLN A 458 14.10 -3.46 -14.35
C GLN A 458 15.10 -4.20 -13.46
N GLN A 459 16.36 -3.74 -13.40
CA GLN A 459 17.37 -4.35 -12.52
C GLN A 459 16.95 -4.31 -11.06
N MET A 460 16.41 -3.16 -10.60
CA MET A 460 15.92 -3.05 -9.22
C MET A 460 14.63 -3.86 -8.99
N GLY A 461 13.77 -3.97 -9.99
CA GLY A 461 12.59 -4.84 -9.94
C GLY A 461 12.98 -6.32 -9.77
N ASP A 462 13.97 -6.81 -10.51
CA ASP A 462 14.50 -8.17 -10.36
C ASP A 462 15.12 -8.40 -8.97
N GLU A 463 15.85 -7.41 -8.42
CA GLU A 463 16.39 -7.48 -7.06
C GLU A 463 15.27 -7.52 -6.00
N LEU A 464 14.23 -6.70 -6.15
CA LEU A 464 13.07 -6.71 -5.26
C LEU A 464 12.33 -8.05 -5.29
N VAL A 465 12.19 -8.68 -6.46
CA VAL A 465 11.62 -10.02 -6.57
C VAL A 465 12.44 -11.04 -5.78
N SER A 466 13.77 -10.96 -5.82
CA SER A 466 14.65 -11.81 -5.02
C SER A 466 14.47 -11.58 -3.52
N VAL A 467 14.28 -10.33 -3.09
CA VAL A 467 13.99 -10.01 -1.69
C VAL A 467 12.61 -10.56 -1.27
N ILE A 468 11.60 -10.50 -2.14
CA ILE A 468 10.28 -11.12 -1.89
C ILE A 468 10.41 -12.64 -1.77
N GLU A 469 11.21 -13.29 -2.61
CA GLU A 469 11.52 -14.73 -2.50
C GLU A 469 12.12 -15.05 -1.12
N ASP A 470 13.11 -14.28 -0.67
CA ASP A 470 13.72 -14.44 0.66
C ASP A 470 12.68 -14.29 1.79
N ILE A 471 11.82 -13.26 1.73
CA ILE A 471 10.75 -13.02 2.71
C ILE A 471 9.75 -14.19 2.71
N ALA A 472 9.35 -14.67 1.54
CA ALA A 472 8.47 -15.83 1.43
C ALA A 472 9.11 -17.09 2.03
N ASN A 473 10.44 -17.23 1.96
CA ASN A 473 11.20 -18.33 2.54
C ASN A 473 11.50 -18.14 4.05
N GLY A 474 11.16 -17.01 4.65
CA GLY A 474 11.22 -16.80 6.09
C GLY A 474 12.17 -15.71 6.58
N ARG A 475 12.81 -14.94 5.67
CA ARG A 475 13.55 -13.73 6.07
C ARG A 475 12.57 -12.77 6.74
N LEU A 476 12.95 -12.22 7.87
CA LEU A 476 12.18 -11.19 8.57
C LEU A 476 12.44 -9.82 7.96
N THR A 477 11.42 -8.99 7.92
CA THR A 477 11.59 -7.55 7.71
C THR A 477 11.99 -6.88 9.01
N LYS A 478 12.55 -5.67 8.95
CA LYS A 478 12.92 -4.89 10.15
C LYS A 478 11.70 -4.62 11.03
N ALA A 479 10.52 -4.34 10.44
CA ALA A 479 9.29 -4.16 11.21
C ALA A 479 8.84 -5.43 11.95
N GLU A 480 8.95 -6.60 11.32
CA GLU A 480 8.69 -7.88 12.00
C GLU A 480 9.66 -8.13 13.13
N ALA A 481 10.96 -7.86 12.92
CA ALA A 481 12.00 -8.07 13.93
C ALA A 481 11.78 -7.20 15.18
N PHE A 482 11.22 -5.99 15.00
CA PHE A 482 10.80 -5.12 16.10
C PHE A 482 9.45 -5.50 16.71
N GLY A 483 8.65 -6.33 16.05
CA GLY A 483 7.33 -6.72 16.52
C GLY A 483 6.27 -5.62 16.35
N PHE A 484 6.39 -4.75 15.34
CA PHE A 484 5.38 -3.75 15.04
C PHE A 484 4.07 -4.41 14.59
N SER A 485 2.94 -3.91 15.11
CA SER A 485 1.62 -4.52 14.95
C SER A 485 0.53 -3.49 14.69
N ASP A 486 0.85 -2.48 13.88
CA ASP A 486 -0.07 -1.37 13.59
C ASP A 486 -1.29 -1.86 12.84
N ILE A 487 -2.47 -1.41 13.28
CA ILE A 487 -3.74 -1.57 12.56
C ILE A 487 -4.58 -0.30 12.70
N ALA A 488 -5.39 -0.02 11.69
CA ALA A 488 -6.46 0.95 11.73
C ALA A 488 -7.66 0.41 10.95
N VAL A 489 -8.85 0.64 11.49
CA VAL A 489 -10.11 0.30 10.84
C VAL A 489 -10.91 1.58 10.65
N ASP A 490 -11.35 1.83 9.42
CA ASP A 490 -12.06 3.07 9.09
C ASP A 490 -13.42 3.15 9.76
N HIS A 491 -13.80 4.37 10.11
CA HIS A 491 -15.07 4.70 10.73
C HIS A 491 -15.82 5.74 9.91
N VAL A 492 -17.10 5.50 9.63
CA VAL A 492 -17.94 6.42 8.86
C VAL A 492 -18.55 7.54 9.72
N CYS A 493 -18.62 7.36 11.04
CA CYS A 493 -19.15 8.39 11.97
C CYS A 493 -18.72 8.14 13.42
N ARG A 494 -19.15 9.04 14.32
CA ARG A 494 -18.94 8.91 15.77
C ARG A 494 -19.68 7.73 16.36
N TYR A 495 -19.23 7.29 17.54
CA TYR A 495 -19.92 6.26 18.35
C TYR A 495 -21.32 6.71 18.79
N VAL A 496 -22.19 5.76 19.07
CA VAL A 496 -23.56 5.96 19.59
C VAL A 496 -23.66 5.68 21.08
#